data_961ecb0d2f425774a889322d3464f44d
#
_entry.id   961ecb0d2f425774a889322d3464f44d
#
_cell.length_a   1.000
_cell.length_b   1.000
_cell.length_c   1.000
_cell.angle_alpha   90.00
_cell.angle_beta   90.00
_cell.angle_gamma   90.00
#
_symmetry.space_group_name_H-M   'P 1'
#
loop_
_entity.id
_entity.type
_entity.pdbx_description
1 polymer ?
#
loop_
_entity_poly.entity_id
_entity_poly.type
_entity_poly.pdbx_seq_one_letter_code
_entity_poly.pdbx_strand_id
1 'polypeptide(L)' 'MIKYFLIVFTIQAGGAAQVIGDLEVKTMAECEARAIYINDSEEKLNAACYPVTRQEAYE' A
#
# COMPACT_ATOMS: atom_id res chain seq x y z
N MET A 1 -2.52 -18.67 -0.93
CA MET A 1 -1.34 -17.83 -1.11
C MET A 1 -1.67 -16.40 -0.75
N ILE A 2 -0.77 -15.74 -0.05
CA ILE A 2 -0.97 -14.38 0.37
C ILE A 2 -0.10 -13.46 -0.43
N LYS A 3 -0.70 -12.41 -0.92
CA LYS A 3 0.04 -11.36 -1.60
C LYS A 3 -0.04 -10.10 -0.79
N TYR A 4 0.98 -9.28 -0.89
CA TYR A 4 1.02 -8.02 -0.16
C TYR A 4 1.00 -6.90 -1.17
N PHE A 5 0.17 -5.91 -0.90
CA PHE A 5 0.06 -4.77 -1.78
C PHE A 5 0.44 -3.52 -1.02
N LEU A 6 1.28 -2.72 -1.65
CA LEU A 6 1.66 -1.43 -1.12
C LEU A 6 0.79 -0.41 -1.81
N ILE A 7 -0.02 0.27 -1.04
CA ILE A 7 -0.93 1.28 -1.56
C ILE A 7 -0.37 2.64 -1.22
N VAL A 8 -0.22 3.48 -2.22
CA VAL A 8 0.27 4.84 -2.03
C VAL A 8 -0.90 5.78 -2.26
N PHE A 9 -1.12 6.68 -1.32
CA PHE A 9 -2.26 7.56 -1.42
C PHE A 9 -1.93 8.92 -0.83
N THR A 10 -2.75 9.90 -1.16
CA THR A 10 -2.63 11.25 -0.62
C THR A 10 -3.89 11.56 0.16
N ILE A 11 -3.75 12.46 1.13
CA ILE A 11 -4.90 12.95 1.88
C ILE A 11 -5.26 14.30 1.32
N GLN A 12 -6.48 14.40 0.84
CA GLN A 12 -6.95 15.64 0.25
C GLN A 12 -7.46 16.58 1.32
N ALA A 13 -7.63 17.84 0.96
CA ALA A 13 -8.26 18.77 1.85
C ALA A 13 -9.66 18.24 2.16
N GLY A 14 -10.02 18.25 3.43
CA GLY A 14 -11.28 17.65 3.82
C GLY A 14 -11.16 16.24 4.30
N GLY A 15 -9.97 15.66 4.20
CA GLY A 15 -9.73 14.36 4.78
C GLY A 15 -9.94 13.17 3.88
N ALA A 16 -10.34 13.38 2.65
CA ALA A 16 -10.54 12.26 1.74
C ALA A 16 -9.20 11.73 1.27
N ALA A 17 -9.09 10.42 1.14
CA ALA A 17 -7.87 9.80 0.66
C ALA A 17 -8.03 9.48 -0.83
N GLN A 18 -6.97 9.67 -1.56
CA GLN A 18 -6.96 9.34 -2.98
C GLN A 18 -5.79 8.43 -3.27
N VAL A 19 -6.07 7.25 -3.77
CA VAL A 19 -5.03 6.29 -4.11
C VAL A 19 -4.40 6.72 -5.42
N ILE A 20 -3.09 6.85 -5.42
CA ILE A 20 -2.38 7.26 -6.63
C ILE A 20 -1.54 6.13 -7.19
N GLY A 21 -1.40 5.03 -6.48
CA GLY A 21 -0.66 3.91 -7.04
C GLY A 21 -0.69 2.73 -6.11
N ASP A 22 -0.35 1.58 -6.68
CA ASP A 22 -0.21 0.38 -5.86
C ASP A 22 0.88 -0.47 -6.47
N LEU A 23 1.40 -1.38 -5.68
CA LEU A 23 2.48 -2.22 -6.10
C LEU A 23 2.38 -3.53 -5.35
N GLU A 24 2.45 -4.63 -6.06
CA GLU A 24 2.47 -5.92 -5.43
C GLU A 24 3.88 -6.26 -4.99
N VAL A 25 4.03 -6.71 -3.74
CA VAL A 25 5.33 -7.12 -3.23
C VAL A 25 5.22 -8.51 -2.68
N LYS A 26 6.34 -9.17 -2.54
CA LYS A 26 6.35 -10.58 -2.21
C LYS A 26 6.28 -10.87 -0.73
N THR A 27 6.81 -10.01 0.11
CA THR A 27 6.81 -10.26 1.53
C THR A 27 6.35 -9.03 2.28
N MET A 28 5.84 -9.25 3.48
CA MET A 28 5.42 -8.13 4.31
C MET A 28 6.61 -7.27 4.71
N ALA A 29 7.76 -7.88 4.95
CA ALA A 29 8.94 -7.11 5.31
C ALA A 29 9.33 -6.14 4.22
N GLU A 30 9.27 -6.60 2.98
CA GLU A 30 9.58 -5.73 1.87
C GLU A 30 8.54 -4.62 1.73
N CYS A 31 7.28 -4.95 1.92
CA CYS A 31 6.22 -3.98 1.84
C CYS A 31 6.39 -2.90 2.90
N GLU A 32 6.68 -3.32 4.13
CA GLU A 32 6.85 -2.36 5.21
C GLU A 32 8.06 -1.47 4.99
N ALA A 33 9.13 -2.03 4.48
CA ALA A 33 10.32 -1.22 4.22
C ALA A 33 10.03 -0.16 3.18
N ARG A 34 9.29 -0.51 2.15
CA ARG A 34 8.95 0.45 1.13
C ARG A 34 7.98 1.50 1.66
N ALA A 35 7.03 1.09 2.50
CA ALA A 35 6.08 2.01 3.07
C ALA A 35 6.77 3.03 3.96
N ILE A 36 7.70 2.57 4.77
CA ILE A 36 8.44 3.47 5.65
C ILE A 36 9.23 4.47 4.81
N TYR A 37 9.84 3.99 3.74
CA TYR A 37 10.61 4.87 2.89
C TYR A 37 9.74 5.97 2.29
N ILE A 38 8.57 5.61 1.81
CA ILE A 38 7.67 6.58 1.21
C ILE A 38 7.14 7.56 2.25
N ASN A 39 6.74 7.05 3.40
CA ASN A 39 6.20 7.92 4.44
C ASN A 39 7.25 8.90 4.96
N ASP A 40 8.50 8.46 4.96
CA ASP A 40 9.57 9.30 5.45
C ASP A 40 10.04 10.31 4.42
N SER A 41 10.01 9.93 3.16
CA SER A 41 10.60 10.76 2.11
C SER A 41 9.67 11.84 1.60
N GLU A 42 8.38 11.56 1.62
CA GLU A 42 7.43 12.49 1.00
C GLU A 42 6.37 12.86 2.01
N GLU A 43 6.30 14.09 2.38
CA GLU A 43 5.33 14.52 3.37
C GLU A 43 3.92 14.39 2.86
N LYS A 44 3.73 14.52 1.56
CA LYS A 44 2.38 14.50 1.02
C LYS A 44 1.91 13.14 0.62
N LEU A 45 2.79 12.15 0.69
CA LEU A 45 2.42 10.80 0.31
C LEU A 45 2.33 9.94 1.54
N ASN A 46 1.43 9.01 1.50
CA ASN A 46 1.28 8.01 2.55
C ASN A 46 1.28 6.66 1.90
N ALA A 47 1.72 5.66 2.64
CA ALA A 47 1.75 4.31 2.13
C ALA A 47 1.30 3.35 3.20
N ALA A 48 0.61 2.31 2.79
CA ALA A 48 0.14 1.29 3.71
C ALA A 48 0.26 -0.06 3.03
N CYS A 49 0.44 -1.09 3.84
CA CYS A 49 0.58 -2.44 3.33
C CYS A 49 -0.66 -3.24 3.68
N TYR A 50 -1.15 -4.00 2.71
CA TYR A 50 -2.33 -4.82 2.91
C TYR A 50 -2.02 -6.25 2.51
N PRO A 51 -2.21 -7.20 3.39
CA PRO A 51 -2.12 -8.60 3.00
C PRO A 51 -3.45 -9.00 2.37
N VAL A 52 -3.38 -9.63 1.22
CA VAL A 52 -4.57 -10.06 0.52
C VAL A 52 -4.45 -11.54 0.26
N THR A 53 -5.35 -12.32 0.83
CA THR A 53 -5.39 -13.73 0.58
C THR A 53 -6.15 -13.96 -0.69
N ARG A 54 -5.48 -14.62 -1.62
CA ARG A 54 -6.09 -14.85 -2.90
C ARG A 54 -7.16 -15.88 -2.79
N GLN A 55 -8.33 -15.56 -3.31
CA GLN A 55 -9.41 -16.50 -3.32
C GLN A 55 -9.59 -16.96 -4.73
N GLU A 56 -9.25 -18.20 -4.96
CA GLU A 56 -9.35 -18.67 -6.29
C GLU A 56 -10.72 -19.03 -6.67
N ALA A 57 -11.47 -19.34 -5.72
CA ALA A 57 -12.72 -19.90 -6.03
C ALA A 57 -13.67 -18.97 -6.60
N TYR A 58 -13.51 -17.74 -6.43
CA TYR A 58 -14.49 -16.99 -6.85
C TYR A 58 -14.11 -16.34 -8.07
N GLU A 59 -13.95 -16.39 -8.64
CA GLU A 59 -13.84 -15.82 -9.63
C GLU A 59 -14.64 -15.88 -10.22
#